data_1bd61c5c8136e46aa772c370f7765041
#
_entry.id   1bd61c5c8136e46aa772c370f7765041
#
_cell.length_a   1.000
_cell.length_b   1.000
_cell.length_c   1.000
_cell.angle_alpha   90.00
_cell.angle_beta   90.00
_cell.angle_gamma   90.00
#
_symmetry.space_group_name_H-M   'P 1'
#
loop_
_entity.id
_entity.type
_entity.pdbx_description
1 polymer ?
#
loop_
_entity_poly.entity_id
_entity_poly.type
_entity_poly.pdbx_seq_one_letter_code
_entity_poly.pdbx_strand_id
1 'polypeptide(L)'
;MCHQQLVISWFSLVFLASPLVAIWELKKDVYVVELDWYPDAPGEMVVLTCDTPEEDGITWTLDQSSEVLGSGKTLTIQVKEFGDAGQYTCHKGGEVLSHSLLLLHKKEDGIWSTDILKDQKEPKNKTFLRCEAKNYSGRFTCWWLTTISTDLTFSVKSSRGSSDPQGVTCGAATLSAERVRGDNKEYEYSVECQEDSACPAAEESLPIEVMVDAVHKLKYENYTSSFFIRDIIKPDPPKNLQLKPLKNSRQVEVSWEYPDTWSTPHSYFSLTFCVQVQGKSKREKKDRVFTDKTSATVICRKNASISVRAQDRYYSSSWSEWASVPCSGSTSGSGKPGSGEGSTKGRNLPVATPDPGMFPCLHHSQNLLRAVSNMLQKARQTLEFYPCTSEEIDHEDITKDKTSTVEACLPLELTKNESCLNSRETSFITNGSCLASRKTSFMMALCLSSIYEDLKMYQVEFKTMNAKLLMDPKRQIFLDQNMLAVIDELMQALNFNSETVPQKSSLEEPDFYKTKIKLCILLHAFRIRAVTIDRVMSYLNAS
;
A
#
# COMPACT_ATOMS: atom_id res chain seq x y z
N MET A 1 -2.16 70.79 -15.87
CA MET A 1 -1.20 70.66 -14.78
C MET A 1 -1.94 70.05 -13.58
N CYS A 2 -1.79 68.81 -13.38
CA CYS A 2 -2.19 68.15 -12.12
C CYS A 2 -1.27 66.94 -11.92
N HIS A 3 -0.35 67.13 -10.99
CA HIS A 3 0.58 66.07 -10.54
C HIS A 3 -0.20 65.10 -9.68
N GLN A 4 -0.33 63.85 -10.11
CA GLN A 4 -0.66 62.73 -9.23
C GLN A 4 0.64 62.09 -8.72
N GLN A 5 0.88 62.25 -7.44
CA GLN A 5 1.94 61.53 -6.71
C GLN A 5 1.46 60.08 -6.48
N LEU A 6 2.23 59.14 -7.03
CA LEU A 6 2.12 57.73 -6.72
C LEU A 6 2.75 57.47 -5.32
N VAL A 7 1.90 57.19 -4.35
CA VAL A 7 2.37 56.69 -3.03
C VAL A 7 2.56 55.18 -3.17
N ILE A 8 3.82 54.76 -3.27
CA ILE A 8 4.22 53.37 -3.18
C ILE A 8 4.21 53.01 -1.70
N SER A 9 3.14 52.30 -1.30
CA SER A 9 3.02 51.68 0.02
C SER A 9 3.92 50.44 0.07
N TRP A 10 5.03 50.52 0.80
CA TRP A 10 5.86 49.40 1.18
C TRP A 10 5.14 48.61 2.24
N PHE A 11 4.40 47.56 1.84
CA PHE A 11 4.03 46.49 2.77
C PHE A 11 5.26 45.66 3.05
N SER A 12 5.90 45.93 4.17
CA SER A 12 6.88 45.05 4.79
C SER A 12 6.11 43.75 5.18
N LEU A 13 6.26 42.70 4.36
CA LEU A 13 5.92 41.34 4.74
C LEU A 13 6.93 40.92 5.82
N VAL A 14 6.57 41.19 7.08
CA VAL A 14 7.19 40.54 8.23
C VAL A 14 6.71 39.09 8.17
N PHE A 15 7.52 38.24 7.57
CA PHE A 15 7.43 36.81 7.84
C PHE A 15 7.74 36.65 9.34
N LEU A 16 6.70 36.53 10.14
CA LEU A 16 6.77 35.94 11.47
C LEU A 16 7.12 34.45 11.19
N ALA A 17 8.42 34.17 11.11
CA ALA A 17 8.92 32.83 11.31
C ALA A 17 8.46 32.48 12.76
N SER A 18 7.40 31.70 12.89
CA SER A 18 7.09 31.03 14.14
C SER A 18 8.37 30.30 14.53
N PRO A 19 8.94 30.51 15.74
CA PRO A 19 10.05 29.69 16.16
C PRO A 19 9.61 28.25 15.99
N LEU A 20 10.36 27.44 15.24
CA LEU A 20 10.21 26.01 15.20
C LEU A 20 10.27 25.57 16.66
N VAL A 21 9.15 25.08 17.20
CA VAL A 21 9.06 24.66 18.59
C VAL A 21 9.91 23.41 18.69
N ALA A 22 11.14 23.56 19.20
CA ALA A 22 12.08 22.47 19.41
C ALA A 22 11.65 21.52 20.56
N ILE A 23 10.52 21.83 21.21
CA ILE A 23 9.91 21.01 22.29
C ILE A 23 8.44 20.78 22.00
N TRP A 24 7.99 19.55 22.20
CA TRP A 24 6.56 19.18 22.08
C TRP A 24 6.17 18.09 23.10
N GLU A 25 4.89 18.03 23.44
CA GLU A 25 4.36 17.09 24.41
C GLU A 25 4.01 15.76 23.70
N LEU A 26 4.68 14.66 24.08
CA LEU A 26 4.40 13.32 23.58
C LEU A 26 3.12 12.74 24.19
N LYS A 27 2.98 12.92 25.50
CA LYS A 27 1.81 12.61 26.33
C LYS A 27 1.87 13.48 27.57
N LYS A 28 0.79 13.52 28.36
CA LYS A 28 0.72 14.34 29.56
C LYS A 28 2.01 14.23 30.39
N ASP A 29 2.61 15.37 30.68
CA ASP A 29 3.84 15.53 31.49
C ASP A 29 5.10 14.86 30.89
N VAL A 30 5.10 14.49 29.60
CA VAL A 30 6.27 13.93 28.89
C VAL A 30 6.55 14.76 27.65
N TYR A 31 7.69 15.39 27.62
CA TYR A 31 8.11 16.31 26.57
C TYR A 31 9.30 15.75 25.80
N VAL A 32 9.33 15.98 24.49
CA VAL A 32 10.45 15.65 23.62
C VAL A 32 11.12 16.94 23.18
N VAL A 33 12.44 16.99 23.35
CA VAL A 33 13.27 18.09 22.86
C VAL A 33 14.05 17.60 21.64
N GLU A 34 13.90 18.30 20.53
CA GLU A 34 14.68 18.07 19.33
C GLU A 34 16.02 18.76 19.43
N LEU A 35 17.11 18.00 19.25
CA LEU A 35 18.45 18.48 19.49
C LEU A 35 19.36 18.20 18.29
N ASP A 36 19.91 19.25 17.70
CA ASP A 36 20.98 19.12 16.72
C ASP A 36 22.29 18.76 17.44
N TRP A 37 22.85 17.60 17.12
CA TRP A 37 24.02 17.05 17.78
C TRP A 37 25.28 17.30 16.95
N TYR A 38 25.98 18.41 17.29
CA TYR A 38 27.31 18.72 16.74
C TYR A 38 28.15 19.46 17.80
N PRO A 39 29.49 19.39 17.71
CA PRO A 39 30.36 20.19 18.58
C PRO A 39 29.96 21.66 18.49
N ASP A 40 29.87 22.32 19.62
CA ASP A 40 29.47 23.73 19.76
C ASP A 40 28.00 24.06 19.46
N ALA A 41 27.10 23.07 19.38
CA ALA A 41 25.67 23.32 19.32
C ALA A 41 25.22 24.19 20.50
N PRO A 42 24.39 25.24 20.26
CA PRO A 42 23.97 26.15 21.32
C PRO A 42 23.07 25.47 22.37
N GLY A 43 22.49 24.33 22.03
CA GLY A 43 21.45 23.67 22.81
C GLY A 43 20.11 24.39 22.71
N GLU A 44 19.05 23.75 23.19
CA GLU A 44 17.68 24.25 23.12
C GLU A 44 17.24 24.83 24.47
N MET A 45 16.59 26.00 24.44
CA MET A 45 16.02 26.63 25.63
C MET A 45 14.62 26.09 25.86
N VAL A 46 14.44 25.44 27.00
CA VAL A 46 13.18 24.80 27.41
C VAL A 46 12.63 25.49 28.64
N VAL A 47 11.34 25.80 28.64
CA VAL A 47 10.61 26.35 29.79
C VAL A 47 9.61 25.30 30.28
N LEU A 48 9.86 24.78 31.48
CA LEU A 48 8.94 23.87 32.18
C LEU A 48 8.04 24.68 33.11
N THR A 49 6.78 24.27 33.24
CA THR A 49 5.80 24.93 34.12
C THR A 49 5.27 23.91 35.13
N CYS A 50 5.28 24.25 36.40
CA CYS A 50 4.71 23.45 37.48
C CYS A 50 3.18 23.47 37.40
N ASP A 51 2.54 22.31 37.24
CA ASP A 51 1.08 22.16 37.18
C ASP A 51 0.51 22.27 38.62
N THR A 52 0.39 23.49 39.09
CA THR A 52 -0.09 23.81 40.45
C THR A 52 -0.77 25.18 40.47
N PRO A 53 -1.80 25.38 41.31
CA PRO A 53 -2.36 26.70 41.58
C PRO A 53 -1.42 27.62 42.42
N GLU A 54 -0.39 27.03 43.03
CA GLU A 54 0.57 27.75 43.87
C GLU A 54 1.47 28.68 43.03
N GLU A 55 1.83 29.84 43.58
CA GLU A 55 2.68 30.82 42.88
C GLU A 55 4.06 30.95 43.54
N ASP A 56 4.15 30.81 44.87
CA ASP A 56 5.37 31.07 45.64
C ASP A 56 5.92 29.84 46.36
N GLY A 57 7.22 29.85 46.62
CA GLY A 57 7.92 28.82 47.37
C GLY A 57 8.16 27.52 46.63
N ILE A 58 8.05 27.56 45.30
CA ILE A 58 8.29 26.39 44.44
C ILE A 58 9.79 26.28 44.16
N THR A 59 10.31 25.07 44.28
CA THR A 59 11.70 24.69 43.92
C THR A 59 11.71 23.51 42.98
N TRP A 60 12.72 23.41 42.12
CA TRP A 60 12.84 22.37 41.12
C TRP A 60 14.08 21.51 41.35
N THR A 61 13.92 20.20 41.12
CA THR A 61 15.00 19.21 41.15
C THR A 61 14.97 18.34 39.88
N LEU A 62 16.11 17.75 39.52
CA LEU A 62 16.21 16.77 38.40
C LEU A 62 16.40 15.37 39.00
N ASP A 63 15.62 14.42 38.51
CA ASP A 63 15.58 13.04 38.96
C ASP A 63 15.37 12.95 40.49
N GLN A 64 16.19 12.20 41.20
CA GLN A 64 16.15 12.06 42.65
C GLN A 64 17.23 12.92 43.36
N SER A 65 17.82 13.89 42.62
CA SER A 65 18.82 14.78 43.22
C SER A 65 18.19 15.68 44.28
N SER A 66 18.95 15.96 45.33
CA SER A 66 18.59 16.96 46.33
C SER A 66 19.04 18.38 45.94
N GLU A 67 19.70 18.53 44.79
CA GLU A 67 20.17 19.82 44.28
C GLU A 67 19.01 20.62 43.72
N VAL A 68 18.85 21.86 44.15
CA VAL A 68 17.81 22.78 43.66
C VAL A 68 18.34 23.48 42.42
N LEU A 69 17.71 23.22 41.27
CA LEU A 69 18.07 23.79 39.97
C LEU A 69 17.53 25.21 39.78
N GLY A 70 16.45 25.56 40.46
CA GLY A 70 15.79 26.84 40.34
C GLY A 70 14.57 26.98 41.25
N SER A 71 14.01 28.18 41.30
CA SER A 71 12.81 28.50 42.08
C SER A 71 11.80 29.27 41.24
N GLY A 72 10.52 29.12 41.58
CA GLY A 72 9.38 29.75 40.92
C GLY A 72 8.52 28.75 40.14
N LYS A 73 7.37 29.19 39.67
CA LYS A 73 6.38 28.38 38.95
C LYS A 73 6.91 27.84 37.60
N THR A 74 7.85 28.54 36.99
CA THR A 74 8.52 28.13 35.76
C THR A 74 10.01 27.93 36.01
N LEU A 75 10.57 26.91 35.30
CA LEU A 75 12.00 26.66 35.26
C LEU A 75 12.45 26.76 33.79
N THR A 76 13.46 27.62 33.53
CA THR A 76 14.10 27.73 32.23
C THR A 76 15.43 26.99 32.28
N ILE A 77 15.61 26.03 31.38
CA ILE A 77 16.81 25.20 31.27
C ILE A 77 17.36 25.25 29.84
N GLN A 78 18.66 25.07 29.71
CA GLN A 78 19.32 24.89 28.43
C GLN A 78 19.67 23.42 28.28
N VAL A 79 19.07 22.76 27.29
CA VAL A 79 19.25 21.34 27.00
C VAL A 79 20.31 21.19 25.91
N LYS A 80 21.40 20.50 26.20
CA LYS A 80 22.53 20.28 25.27
C LYS A 80 22.86 18.82 25.09
N GLU A 81 22.66 18.01 26.12
CA GLU A 81 23.08 16.62 26.13
C GLU A 81 22.14 15.75 26.97
N PHE A 82 22.38 14.44 26.98
CA PHE A 82 21.55 13.50 27.76
C PHE A 82 21.59 13.75 29.27
N GLY A 83 22.61 14.44 29.79
CA GLY A 83 22.66 14.85 31.21
C GLY A 83 21.62 15.91 31.59
N ASP A 84 21.10 16.64 30.60
CA ASP A 84 20.04 17.64 30.80
C ASP A 84 18.62 17.04 30.63
N ALA A 85 18.51 15.78 30.23
CA ALA A 85 17.24 15.04 30.13
C ALA A 85 16.96 14.32 31.46
N GLY A 86 15.68 14.07 31.77
CA GLY A 86 15.27 13.36 32.98
C GLY A 86 13.95 13.83 33.51
N GLN A 87 13.63 13.42 34.73
CA GLN A 87 12.41 13.79 35.43
C GLN A 87 12.62 15.05 36.26
N TYR A 88 12.12 16.16 35.76
CA TYR A 88 12.06 17.42 36.49
C TYR A 88 10.86 17.38 37.42
N THR A 89 11.10 17.69 38.71
CA THR A 89 10.07 17.67 39.74
C THR A 89 10.02 19.03 40.44
N CYS A 90 8.83 19.60 40.55
CA CYS A 90 8.63 20.81 41.33
C CYS A 90 8.05 20.48 42.71
N HIS A 91 8.56 21.17 43.71
CA HIS A 91 8.26 20.94 45.13
C HIS A 91 7.88 22.24 45.84
N LYS A 92 7.07 22.13 46.91
CA LYS A 92 6.85 23.22 47.86
C LYS A 92 6.94 22.68 49.29
N GLY A 93 7.84 23.23 50.09
CA GLY A 93 8.01 22.78 51.46
C GLY A 93 8.39 21.32 51.63
N GLY A 94 9.02 20.70 50.60
CA GLY A 94 9.37 19.27 50.55
C GLY A 94 8.29 18.36 49.97
N GLU A 95 7.10 18.89 49.70
CA GLU A 95 6.02 18.14 49.02
C GLU A 95 6.14 18.26 47.51
N VAL A 96 5.97 17.14 46.80
CA VAL A 96 5.97 17.07 45.33
C VAL A 96 4.65 17.62 44.79
N LEU A 97 4.72 18.58 43.87
CA LEU A 97 3.54 19.20 43.24
C LEU A 97 3.25 18.57 41.86
N SER A 98 4.24 18.51 40.98
CA SER A 98 4.12 17.86 39.69
C SER A 98 5.46 17.38 39.12
N HIS A 99 5.41 16.61 38.03
CA HIS A 99 6.57 16.08 37.34
C HIS A 99 6.51 16.44 35.84
N SER A 100 7.68 16.65 35.24
CA SER A 100 7.84 16.78 33.79
C SER A 100 9.00 15.90 33.35
N LEU A 101 8.73 14.86 32.56
CA LEU A 101 9.78 14.01 31.99
C LEU A 101 10.26 14.59 30.66
N LEU A 102 11.56 14.86 30.56
CA LEU A 102 12.19 15.39 29.37
C LEU A 102 12.94 14.28 28.65
N LEU A 103 12.57 14.03 27.38
CA LEU A 103 13.18 13.07 26.46
C LEU A 103 13.94 13.82 25.37
N LEU A 104 14.97 13.21 24.81
CA LEU A 104 15.75 13.79 23.71
C LEU A 104 15.55 13.04 22.40
N HIS A 105 15.27 13.80 21.35
CA HIS A 105 15.30 13.38 19.96
C HIS A 105 16.52 13.97 19.29
N LYS A 106 17.51 13.12 19.04
CA LYS A 106 18.82 13.52 18.53
C LYS A 106 18.82 13.56 17.02
N LYS A 107 19.40 14.65 16.46
CA LYS A 107 19.66 14.82 15.04
C LYS A 107 21.16 15.02 14.81
N GLU A 108 21.78 14.26 13.93
CA GLU A 108 23.21 14.32 13.64
C GLU A 108 23.40 14.50 12.13
N ASP A 109 24.14 15.52 11.73
CA ASP A 109 24.31 15.89 10.31
C ASP A 109 22.99 16.03 9.52
N GLY A 110 21.96 16.54 10.16
CA GLY A 110 20.64 16.71 9.56
C GLY A 110 19.79 15.43 9.51
N ILE A 111 20.26 14.31 10.07
CA ILE A 111 19.59 13.01 10.06
C ILE A 111 19.17 12.65 11.49
N TRP A 112 17.89 12.28 11.67
CA TRP A 112 17.38 11.80 12.95
C TRP A 112 18.01 10.45 13.34
N SER A 113 18.34 10.30 14.62
CA SER A 113 18.83 9.05 15.20
C SER A 113 17.80 7.92 15.01
N THR A 114 18.28 6.76 14.61
CA THR A 114 17.48 5.54 14.38
C THR A 114 18.20 4.30 14.94
N ASP A 115 18.56 4.34 16.24
CA ASP A 115 19.36 3.30 16.91
C ASP A 115 18.52 2.34 17.75
N ILE A 116 17.27 2.73 18.11
CA ILE A 116 16.39 1.90 18.94
C ILE A 116 15.88 0.70 18.13
N LEU A 117 15.39 0.94 16.90
CA LEU A 117 14.93 -0.13 16.03
C LEU A 117 16.04 -0.59 15.10
N LYS A 118 16.01 -1.86 14.79
CA LYS A 118 16.94 -2.48 13.85
C LYS A 118 16.45 -2.34 12.42
N ASP A 119 17.33 -1.87 11.53
CA ASP A 119 17.09 -1.90 10.10
C ASP A 119 16.95 -3.35 9.61
N GLN A 120 15.82 -3.69 9.01
CA GLN A 120 15.51 -5.05 8.54
C GLN A 120 16.12 -5.37 7.18
N LYS A 121 17.00 -4.49 6.66
CA LYS A 121 17.78 -4.64 5.41
C LYS A 121 17.03 -5.32 4.27
N GLU A 122 16.24 -4.53 3.57
CA GLU A 122 16.04 -4.77 2.15
C GLU A 122 17.08 -3.97 1.33
N PRO A 123 17.52 -4.45 0.16
CA PRO A 123 18.82 -4.02 -0.43
C PRO A 123 18.89 -2.56 -0.92
N LYS A 124 17.87 -1.75 -0.76
CA LYS A 124 17.86 -0.38 -1.30
C LYS A 124 17.43 0.74 -0.34
N ASN A 125 16.59 0.48 0.67
CA ASN A 125 16.12 1.50 1.62
C ASN A 125 16.14 0.94 3.05
N LYS A 126 16.43 1.80 4.03
CA LYS A 126 16.30 1.44 5.45
C LYS A 126 14.83 1.17 5.75
N THR A 127 14.51 -0.05 6.19
CA THR A 127 13.15 -0.46 6.53
C THR A 127 13.11 -0.90 7.98
N PHE A 128 12.53 -0.10 8.85
CA PHE A 128 12.39 -0.40 10.28
C PHE A 128 11.06 -1.10 10.59
N LEU A 129 9.98 -0.67 9.94
CA LEU A 129 8.63 -1.21 10.11
C LEU A 129 8.27 -2.07 8.90
N ARG A 130 7.75 -3.27 9.16
CA ARG A 130 7.21 -4.16 8.14
C ARG A 130 5.74 -4.43 8.44
N CYS A 131 4.87 -4.15 7.49
CA CYS A 131 3.44 -4.40 7.63
C CYS A 131 2.95 -5.45 6.62
N GLU A 132 2.03 -6.32 7.03
CA GLU A 132 1.40 -7.32 6.16
C GLU A 132 -0.10 -7.39 6.45
N ALA A 133 -0.90 -7.54 5.39
CA ALA A 133 -2.33 -7.84 5.44
C ALA A 133 -2.60 -9.21 4.80
N LYS A 134 -3.52 -9.99 5.36
CA LYS A 134 -3.88 -11.31 4.80
C LYS A 134 -4.88 -11.23 3.66
N ASN A 135 -5.66 -10.16 3.62
CA ASN A 135 -6.76 -9.94 2.72
C ASN A 135 -7.13 -8.44 2.63
N TYR A 136 -8.24 -8.11 2.00
CA TYR A 136 -8.75 -6.74 1.84
C TYR A 136 -9.70 -6.27 2.95
N SER A 137 -9.72 -6.91 4.14
CA SER A 137 -10.62 -6.51 5.24
C SER A 137 -10.21 -5.24 5.98
N GLY A 138 -9.12 -4.59 5.59
CA GLY A 138 -8.55 -3.45 6.30
C GLY A 138 -7.80 -3.84 7.58
N ARG A 139 -7.70 -5.13 7.92
CA ARG A 139 -6.90 -5.61 9.05
C ARG A 139 -5.48 -5.91 8.60
N PHE A 140 -4.50 -5.39 9.33
CA PHE A 140 -3.08 -5.63 9.06
C PHE A 140 -2.28 -5.68 10.36
N THR A 141 -1.08 -6.24 10.28
CA THR A 141 -0.13 -6.31 11.40
C THR A 141 1.19 -5.68 10.97
N CYS A 142 1.77 -4.86 11.85
CA CYS A 142 3.10 -4.31 11.65
C CYS A 142 4.07 -4.87 12.67
N TRP A 143 5.31 -5.13 12.26
CA TRP A 143 6.39 -5.66 13.09
C TRP A 143 7.64 -4.81 12.98
N TRP A 144 8.40 -4.80 14.07
CA TRP A 144 9.74 -4.24 14.12
C TRP A 144 10.66 -5.04 15.02
N LEU A 145 11.94 -4.87 14.85
CA LEU A 145 12.98 -5.55 15.60
C LEU A 145 13.81 -4.58 16.43
N THR A 146 14.24 -5.01 17.59
CA THR A 146 15.20 -4.30 18.44
C THR A 146 16.15 -5.29 19.13
N THR A 147 17.31 -4.82 19.55
CA THR A 147 18.24 -5.58 20.42
C THR A 147 18.12 -5.17 21.89
N ILE A 148 17.28 -4.18 22.18
CA ILE A 148 17.09 -3.64 23.53
C ILE A 148 16.00 -4.45 24.24
N SER A 149 16.29 -4.88 25.47
CA SER A 149 15.41 -5.75 26.26
C SER A 149 14.68 -5.07 27.42
N THR A 150 15.18 -3.92 27.88
CA THR A 150 14.68 -3.24 29.07
C THR A 150 14.48 -1.75 28.84
N ASP A 151 13.66 -1.11 29.66
CA ASP A 151 13.40 0.33 29.64
C ASP A 151 12.96 0.86 28.28
N LEU A 152 12.18 0.05 27.56
CA LEU A 152 11.71 0.32 26.22
C LEU A 152 10.19 0.42 26.21
N THR A 153 9.67 1.50 25.66
CA THR A 153 8.22 1.71 25.47
C THR A 153 7.92 2.13 24.05
N PHE A 154 6.77 1.69 23.53
CA PHE A 154 6.28 2.06 22.22
C PHE A 154 4.91 2.71 22.32
N SER A 155 4.70 3.74 21.51
CA SER A 155 3.38 4.30 21.20
C SER A 155 3.16 4.23 19.71
N VAL A 156 2.01 3.71 19.29
CA VAL A 156 1.68 3.57 17.88
C VAL A 156 0.54 4.51 17.54
N LYS A 157 0.75 5.32 16.51
CA LYS A 157 -0.25 6.21 15.91
C LYS A 157 -0.46 5.79 14.47
N SER A 158 -1.67 5.96 13.97
CA SER A 158 -2.01 5.63 12.59
C SER A 158 -3.02 6.63 12.05
N SER A 159 -2.96 6.86 10.73
CA SER A 159 -3.88 7.75 10.03
C SER A 159 -4.05 7.30 8.59
N ARG A 160 -5.12 7.77 7.93
CA ARG A 160 -5.28 7.65 6.48
C ARG A 160 -5.28 9.04 5.86
N GLY A 161 -4.13 9.42 5.28
CA GLY A 161 -3.89 10.77 4.79
C GLY A 161 -3.89 11.81 5.93
N SER A 162 -3.65 13.07 5.58
CA SER A 162 -3.57 14.18 6.56
C SER A 162 -4.92 14.64 7.08
N SER A 163 -6.04 14.21 6.50
CA SER A 163 -7.38 14.74 6.76
C SER A 163 -8.25 13.89 7.69
N ASP A 164 -7.91 12.63 7.92
CA ASP A 164 -8.68 11.72 8.79
C ASP A 164 -7.77 10.97 9.78
N PRO A 165 -7.53 11.55 10.96
CA PRO A 165 -6.74 10.90 12.00
C PRO A 165 -7.47 9.72 12.68
N GLN A 166 -8.75 9.48 12.39
CA GLN A 166 -9.56 8.44 13.04
C GLN A 166 -9.86 7.22 12.16
N GLY A 167 -9.45 7.23 10.89
CA GLY A 167 -9.79 6.18 9.93
C GLY A 167 -9.08 4.83 10.15
N VAL A 168 -8.06 4.77 11.01
CA VAL A 168 -7.30 3.54 11.31
C VAL A 168 -6.98 3.49 12.79
N THR A 169 -7.33 2.40 13.45
CA THR A 169 -7.04 2.15 14.86
C THR A 169 -6.01 1.04 15.03
N CYS A 170 -5.01 1.26 15.87
CA CYS A 170 -3.99 0.28 16.23
C CYS A 170 -4.09 -0.07 17.71
N GLY A 171 -3.86 -1.35 18.03
CA GLY A 171 -3.75 -1.84 19.40
C GLY A 171 -2.45 -1.41 20.09
N ALA A 172 -2.20 -1.97 21.26
CA ALA A 172 -0.92 -1.82 21.94
C ALA A 172 0.17 -2.69 21.30
N ALA A 173 1.40 -2.18 21.24
CA ALA A 173 2.55 -2.96 20.83
C ALA A 173 2.82 -4.11 21.83
N THR A 174 3.03 -5.31 21.31
CA THR A 174 3.31 -6.51 22.11
C THR A 174 4.56 -7.22 21.62
N LEU A 175 5.31 -7.82 22.55
CA LEU A 175 6.45 -8.68 22.21
C LEU A 175 5.91 -9.97 21.57
N SER A 176 6.18 -10.17 20.29
CA SER A 176 5.68 -11.31 19.51
C SER A 176 6.67 -12.48 19.46
N ALA A 177 7.98 -12.22 19.43
CA ALA A 177 8.99 -13.25 19.41
C ALA A 177 10.35 -12.78 19.98
N GLU A 178 11.10 -13.73 20.53
CA GLU A 178 12.52 -13.58 20.82
C GLU A 178 13.31 -14.49 19.89
N ARG A 179 14.35 -13.95 19.28
CA ARG A 179 15.23 -14.69 18.37
C ARG A 179 16.68 -14.59 18.85
N VAL A 180 17.39 -15.70 18.82
CA VAL A 180 18.84 -15.70 19.09
C VAL A 180 19.56 -15.87 17.76
N ARG A 181 20.38 -14.90 17.38
CA ARG A 181 21.17 -14.93 16.15
C ARG A 181 22.66 -14.75 16.49
N GLY A 182 23.35 -15.87 16.65
CA GLY A 182 24.72 -15.87 17.22
C GLY A 182 24.68 -15.44 18.67
N ASP A 183 25.54 -14.49 19.06
CA ASP A 183 25.63 -13.97 20.42
C ASP A 183 24.59 -12.86 20.74
N ASN A 184 23.83 -12.41 19.73
CA ASN A 184 22.87 -11.31 19.89
C ASN A 184 21.45 -11.85 20.03
N LYS A 185 20.72 -11.34 21.03
CA LYS A 185 19.28 -11.50 21.15
C LYS A 185 18.57 -10.40 20.37
N GLU A 186 17.54 -10.76 19.63
CA GLU A 186 16.65 -9.86 18.91
C GLU A 186 15.23 -10.04 19.44
N TYR A 187 14.56 -8.94 19.70
CA TYR A 187 13.18 -8.89 20.17
C TYR A 187 12.29 -8.36 19.04
N GLU A 188 11.29 -9.15 18.67
CA GLU A 188 10.29 -8.76 17.67
C GLU A 188 9.04 -8.28 18.36
N TYR A 189 8.66 -7.05 18.11
CA TYR A 189 7.40 -6.47 18.54
C TYR A 189 6.43 -6.40 17.39
N SER A 190 5.14 -6.47 17.69
CA SER A 190 4.07 -6.35 16.71
C SER A 190 2.90 -5.54 17.25
N VAL A 191 2.14 -4.97 16.32
CA VAL A 191 0.88 -4.30 16.58
C VAL A 191 -0.15 -4.73 15.54
N GLU A 192 -1.38 -5.01 15.97
CA GLU A 192 -2.51 -5.23 15.09
C GLU A 192 -3.27 -3.94 14.89
N CYS A 193 -3.58 -3.62 13.63
CA CYS A 193 -4.30 -2.43 13.24
C CYS A 193 -5.54 -2.82 12.41
N GLN A 194 -6.57 -1.98 12.50
CA GLN A 194 -7.80 -2.12 11.75
C GLN A 194 -8.20 -0.77 11.15
N GLU A 195 -8.53 -0.78 9.88
CA GLU A 195 -9.17 0.35 9.23
C GLU A 195 -10.68 0.33 9.52
N ASP A 196 -11.19 1.37 10.18
CA ASP A 196 -12.54 1.40 10.74
C ASP A 196 -13.62 1.65 9.66
N SER A 197 -13.26 2.34 8.57
CA SER A 197 -14.15 2.68 7.47
C SER A 197 -13.99 1.81 6.23
N ALA A 198 -13.23 0.70 6.32
CA ALA A 198 -12.88 -0.08 5.16
C ALA A 198 -14.08 -0.83 4.58
N CYS A 199 -14.55 -0.36 3.44
CA CYS A 199 -15.20 -1.23 2.49
C CYS A 199 -14.11 -2.07 1.78
N PRO A 200 -14.06 -3.40 1.95
CA PRO A 200 -12.92 -4.24 1.52
C PRO A 200 -12.62 -4.21 0.03
N ALA A 201 -13.50 -3.63 -0.76
CA ALA A 201 -13.38 -3.56 -2.21
C ALA A 201 -13.13 -2.16 -2.74
N ALA A 202 -13.11 -1.14 -1.87
CA ALA A 202 -12.90 0.23 -2.27
C ALA A 202 -11.49 0.45 -2.87
N GLU A 203 -11.42 1.33 -3.86
CA GLU A 203 -10.15 1.79 -4.38
C GLU A 203 -9.48 2.71 -3.34
N GLU A 204 -8.28 2.36 -2.95
CA GLU A 204 -7.52 3.17 -1.99
C GLU A 204 -6.91 4.36 -2.73
N SER A 205 -7.27 5.57 -2.34
CA SER A 205 -6.74 6.82 -2.89
C SER A 205 -5.69 7.47 -1.99
N LEU A 206 -5.76 7.23 -0.67
CA LEU A 206 -4.83 7.75 0.32
C LEU A 206 -4.09 6.60 1.01
N PRO A 207 -2.79 6.72 1.24
CA PRO A 207 -2.02 5.70 1.96
C PRO A 207 -2.40 5.69 3.44
N ILE A 208 -2.19 4.55 4.07
CA ILE A 208 -2.15 4.42 5.53
C ILE A 208 -0.75 4.80 5.98
N GLU A 209 -0.66 5.67 6.97
CA GLU A 209 0.56 5.97 7.70
C GLU A 209 0.51 5.31 9.07
N VAL A 210 1.56 4.56 9.41
CA VAL A 210 1.79 4.02 10.74
C VAL A 210 3.06 4.63 11.29
N MET A 211 2.94 5.27 12.45
CA MET A 211 4.02 5.92 13.15
C MET A 211 4.26 5.20 14.49
N VAL A 212 5.49 4.83 14.75
CA VAL A 212 5.92 4.21 16.00
C VAL A 212 6.87 5.15 16.72
N ASP A 213 6.41 5.69 17.83
CA ASP A 213 7.24 6.40 18.78
C ASP A 213 7.93 5.38 19.69
N ALA A 214 9.25 5.37 19.71
CA ALA A 214 10.07 4.48 20.52
C ALA A 214 10.84 5.28 21.58
N VAL A 215 10.70 4.90 22.84
CA VAL A 215 11.41 5.52 23.96
C VAL A 215 12.24 4.46 24.66
N HIS A 216 13.54 4.68 24.72
CA HIS A 216 14.48 3.90 25.52
C HIS A 216 15.22 4.80 26.50
N LYS A 217 14.92 4.63 27.80
CA LYS A 217 15.39 5.54 28.87
C LYS A 217 14.97 6.98 28.57
N LEU A 218 15.92 7.86 28.26
CA LEU A 218 15.70 9.26 27.95
C LEU A 218 15.79 9.57 26.45
N LYS A 219 16.01 8.56 25.62
CA LYS A 219 16.11 8.69 24.16
C LYS A 219 14.75 8.46 23.51
N TYR A 220 14.32 9.38 22.67
CA TYR A 220 13.14 9.27 21.82
C TYR A 220 13.55 9.11 20.37
N GLU A 221 12.87 8.25 19.64
CA GLU A 221 12.99 8.12 18.19
C GLU A 221 11.61 7.85 17.57
N ASN A 222 11.43 8.29 16.33
CA ASN A 222 10.21 8.14 15.56
C ASN A 222 10.47 7.36 14.28
N TYR A 223 9.56 6.44 13.95
CA TYR A 223 9.64 5.60 12.76
C TYR A 223 8.30 5.58 12.06
N THR A 224 8.29 5.95 10.77
CA THR A 224 7.07 6.02 9.97
C THR A 224 7.13 5.04 8.80
N SER A 225 6.01 4.43 8.50
CA SER A 225 5.80 3.63 7.28
C SER A 225 4.48 4.05 6.63
N SER A 226 4.53 4.31 5.32
CA SER A 226 3.36 4.68 4.53
C SER A 226 3.14 3.64 3.43
N PHE A 227 1.90 3.14 3.28
CA PHE A 227 1.57 2.07 2.34
C PHE A 227 0.07 2.03 2.05
N PHE A 228 -0.30 1.31 1.00
CA PHE A 228 -1.69 0.89 0.75
C PHE A 228 -1.87 -0.58 1.13
N ILE A 229 -3.07 -0.98 1.56
CA ILE A 229 -3.37 -2.39 1.89
C ILE A 229 -3.00 -3.31 0.71
N ARG A 230 -3.31 -2.91 -0.52
CA ARG A 230 -2.99 -3.66 -1.74
C ARG A 230 -1.49 -3.97 -1.91
N ASP A 231 -0.61 -3.14 -1.36
CA ASP A 231 0.85 -3.30 -1.49
C ASP A 231 1.44 -4.23 -0.43
N ILE A 232 0.79 -4.33 0.72
CA ILE A 232 1.24 -5.14 1.86
C ILE A 232 0.53 -6.50 1.97
N ILE A 233 -0.32 -6.84 0.99
CA ILE A 233 -1.02 -8.13 0.99
C ILE A 233 -0.03 -9.28 0.87
N LYS A 234 -0.19 -10.26 1.77
CA LYS A 234 0.46 -11.57 1.75
C LYS A 234 -0.56 -12.62 2.12
N PRO A 235 -1.21 -13.27 1.15
CA PRO A 235 -2.22 -14.30 1.43
C PRO A 235 -1.66 -15.43 2.28
N ASP A 236 -2.53 -16.14 2.99
CA ASP A 236 -2.16 -17.43 3.57
C ASP A 236 -1.98 -18.49 2.48
N PRO A 237 -1.28 -19.59 2.76
CA PRO A 237 -1.07 -20.66 1.79
C PRO A 237 -2.39 -21.29 1.32
N PRO A 238 -2.46 -21.75 0.06
CA PRO A 238 -3.56 -22.57 -0.40
C PRO A 238 -3.74 -23.81 0.49
N LYS A 239 -4.98 -24.25 0.67
CA LYS A 239 -5.33 -25.38 1.50
C LYS A 239 -5.84 -26.58 0.69
N ASN A 240 -6.01 -27.73 1.37
CA ASN A 240 -6.61 -28.95 0.82
C ASN A 240 -5.99 -29.42 -0.51
N LEU A 241 -4.64 -29.44 -0.57
CA LEU A 241 -3.93 -29.94 -1.74
C LEU A 241 -4.23 -31.42 -1.98
N GLN A 242 -4.79 -31.77 -3.13
CA GLN A 242 -5.11 -33.13 -3.54
C GLN A 242 -4.40 -33.48 -4.84
N LEU A 243 -3.98 -34.74 -4.96
CA LEU A 243 -3.34 -35.27 -6.14
C LEU A 243 -4.25 -36.35 -6.79
N LYS A 244 -4.54 -36.17 -8.07
CA LYS A 244 -5.28 -37.14 -8.88
C LYS A 244 -4.39 -37.63 -10.03
N PRO A 245 -3.98 -38.92 -10.04
CA PRO A 245 -3.21 -39.49 -11.14
C PRO A 245 -4.00 -39.46 -12.45
N LEU A 246 -3.35 -39.04 -13.52
CA LEU A 246 -3.92 -39.12 -14.85
C LEU A 246 -3.58 -40.49 -15.48
N LYS A 247 -4.60 -41.13 -16.10
CA LYS A 247 -4.46 -42.45 -16.71
C LYS A 247 -3.32 -42.49 -17.73
N ASN A 248 -2.46 -43.49 -17.64
CA ASN A 248 -1.39 -43.79 -18.59
C ASN A 248 -0.30 -42.69 -18.73
N SER A 249 -0.12 -41.85 -17.73
CA SER A 249 0.92 -40.81 -17.76
C SER A 249 1.65 -40.67 -16.42
N ARG A 250 2.83 -40.05 -16.44
CA ARG A 250 3.50 -39.60 -15.22
C ARG A 250 2.95 -38.26 -14.70
N GLN A 251 1.87 -37.79 -15.32
CA GLN A 251 1.23 -36.54 -14.96
C GLN A 251 0.20 -36.77 -13.83
N VAL A 252 0.12 -35.81 -12.95
CA VAL A 252 -0.89 -35.71 -11.92
C VAL A 252 -1.58 -34.36 -12.04
N GLU A 253 -2.87 -34.36 -11.84
CA GLU A 253 -3.62 -33.14 -11.59
C GLU A 253 -3.50 -32.84 -10.08
N VAL A 254 -2.93 -31.70 -9.74
CA VAL A 254 -2.95 -31.16 -8.40
C VAL A 254 -4.07 -30.14 -8.30
N SER A 255 -4.92 -30.24 -7.30
CA SER A 255 -5.99 -29.27 -7.00
C SER A 255 -5.83 -28.75 -5.57
N TRP A 256 -6.34 -27.56 -5.33
CA TRP A 256 -6.28 -26.87 -4.04
C TRP A 256 -7.48 -25.95 -3.87
N GLU A 257 -7.65 -25.43 -2.68
CA GLU A 257 -8.66 -24.44 -2.35
C GLU A 257 -8.01 -23.11 -1.94
N TYR A 258 -8.77 -22.04 -2.04
CA TYR A 258 -8.38 -20.73 -1.52
C TYR A 258 -8.19 -20.80 0.01
N PRO A 259 -7.30 -19.97 0.60
CA PRO A 259 -7.20 -19.83 2.04
C PRO A 259 -8.54 -19.36 2.64
N ASP A 260 -8.91 -19.86 3.84
CA ASP A 260 -10.13 -19.43 4.54
C ASP A 260 -10.12 -17.94 4.92
N THR A 261 -8.93 -17.41 5.11
CA THR A 261 -8.71 -15.99 5.46
C THR A 261 -8.85 -15.05 4.28
N TRP A 262 -8.89 -15.57 3.03
CA TRP A 262 -8.95 -14.74 1.84
C TRP A 262 -10.32 -14.09 1.64
N SER A 263 -10.34 -12.87 1.06
CA SER A 263 -11.58 -12.14 0.78
C SER A 263 -12.48 -12.86 -0.22
N THR A 264 -13.79 -12.81 0.02
CA THR A 264 -14.83 -13.38 -0.85
C THR A 264 -15.73 -12.29 -1.41
N PRO A 265 -16.32 -12.50 -2.61
CA PRO A 265 -16.27 -13.70 -3.47
C PRO A 265 -14.95 -13.84 -4.24
N HIS A 266 -14.46 -15.07 -4.43
CA HIS A 266 -13.16 -15.33 -5.07
C HIS A 266 -13.12 -14.92 -6.55
N SER A 267 -14.25 -14.80 -7.21
CA SER A 267 -14.35 -14.28 -8.58
C SER A 267 -14.00 -12.78 -8.67
N TYR A 268 -14.25 -12.02 -7.60
CA TYR A 268 -13.88 -10.61 -7.48
C TYR A 268 -12.47 -10.45 -6.88
N PHE A 269 -12.14 -11.24 -5.86
CA PHE A 269 -10.82 -11.26 -5.21
C PHE A 269 -10.00 -12.47 -5.71
N SER A 270 -9.56 -12.41 -6.96
CA SER A 270 -8.85 -13.53 -7.58
C SER A 270 -7.40 -13.62 -7.12
N LEU A 271 -6.91 -14.86 -6.95
CA LEU A 271 -5.50 -15.16 -6.69
C LEU A 271 -4.84 -15.76 -7.93
N THR A 272 -3.56 -15.49 -8.09
CA THR A 272 -2.66 -16.22 -8.99
C THR A 272 -1.84 -17.22 -8.17
N PHE A 273 -1.73 -18.44 -8.66
CA PHE A 273 -1.02 -19.53 -8.01
C PHE A 273 0.27 -19.87 -8.76
N CYS A 274 1.31 -20.18 -7.98
CA CYS A 274 2.56 -20.72 -8.51
C CYS A 274 2.70 -22.16 -8.01
N VAL A 275 2.68 -23.11 -8.95
CA VAL A 275 2.89 -24.54 -8.68
C VAL A 275 4.32 -24.91 -9.01
N GLN A 276 5.03 -25.55 -8.09
CA GLN A 276 6.41 -25.96 -8.26
C GLN A 276 6.56 -27.43 -7.92
N VAL A 277 7.27 -28.18 -8.79
CA VAL A 277 7.70 -29.55 -8.50
C VAL A 277 9.16 -29.52 -8.09
N GLN A 278 9.47 -30.05 -6.91
CA GLN A 278 10.81 -30.07 -6.36
C GLN A 278 11.26 -31.49 -6.06
N GLY A 279 12.34 -31.95 -6.75
CA GLY A 279 13.03 -33.19 -6.43
C GLY A 279 13.98 -33.04 -5.21
N LYS A 280 14.54 -34.16 -4.73
CA LYS A 280 15.48 -34.16 -3.60
C LYS A 280 16.82 -33.46 -3.89
N SER A 281 17.23 -33.33 -5.14
CA SER A 281 18.47 -32.69 -5.54
C SER A 281 18.33 -31.17 -5.64
N LYS A 282 19.13 -30.40 -4.89
CA LYS A 282 19.18 -28.94 -4.97
C LYS A 282 19.62 -28.39 -6.34
N ARG A 283 20.22 -29.20 -7.21
CA ARG A 283 20.71 -28.81 -8.54
C ARG A 283 19.68 -29.00 -9.65
N GLU A 284 18.53 -29.63 -9.35
CA GLU A 284 17.51 -29.88 -10.35
C GLU A 284 16.74 -28.59 -10.67
N LYS A 285 16.53 -28.32 -11.98
CA LYS A 285 15.77 -27.16 -12.44
C LYS A 285 14.33 -27.26 -11.91
N LYS A 286 13.91 -26.23 -11.21
CA LYS A 286 12.56 -26.15 -10.64
C LYS A 286 11.60 -25.79 -11.74
N ASP A 287 10.74 -26.72 -12.14
CA ASP A 287 9.65 -26.43 -13.08
C ASP A 287 8.56 -25.67 -12.33
N ARG A 288 8.22 -24.46 -12.81
CA ARG A 288 7.18 -23.61 -12.24
C ARG A 288 6.07 -23.39 -13.25
N VAL A 289 4.84 -23.52 -12.80
CA VAL A 289 3.62 -23.24 -13.57
C VAL A 289 2.84 -22.16 -12.84
N PHE A 290 2.47 -21.10 -13.55
CA PHE A 290 1.59 -20.05 -13.03
C PHE A 290 0.19 -20.24 -13.58
N THR A 291 -0.82 -20.10 -12.75
CA THR A 291 -2.23 -20.29 -13.12
C THR A 291 -3.15 -19.51 -12.21
N ASP A 292 -4.28 -19.05 -12.73
CA ASP A 292 -5.37 -18.44 -11.96
C ASP A 292 -6.46 -19.47 -11.59
N LYS A 293 -6.30 -20.71 -12.05
CA LYS A 293 -7.19 -21.82 -11.71
C LYS A 293 -6.75 -22.50 -10.42
N THR A 294 -7.66 -23.16 -9.73
CA THR A 294 -7.40 -23.94 -8.51
C THR A 294 -6.91 -25.36 -8.78
N SER A 295 -6.44 -25.62 -10.00
CA SER A 295 -5.80 -26.89 -10.37
C SER A 295 -4.75 -26.68 -11.46
N ALA A 296 -3.81 -27.62 -11.52
CA ALA A 296 -2.78 -27.65 -12.55
C ALA A 296 -2.33 -29.09 -12.82
N THR A 297 -1.92 -29.37 -14.06
CA THR A 297 -1.32 -30.65 -14.41
C THR A 297 0.20 -30.53 -14.40
N VAL A 298 0.86 -31.38 -13.61
CA VAL A 298 2.32 -31.40 -13.45
C VAL A 298 2.89 -32.82 -13.58
N ILE A 299 4.17 -32.93 -13.87
CA ILE A 299 4.87 -34.24 -13.92
C ILE A 299 5.37 -34.57 -12.52
N CYS A 300 4.79 -35.61 -11.92
CA CYS A 300 5.19 -36.11 -10.63
C CYS A 300 6.35 -37.11 -10.74
N ARG A 301 7.48 -36.81 -10.10
CA ARG A 301 8.67 -37.66 -10.07
C ARG A 301 8.76 -38.42 -8.76
N LYS A 302 9.39 -39.59 -8.78
CA LYS A 302 9.59 -40.38 -7.56
C LYS A 302 10.38 -39.57 -6.53
N ASN A 303 9.90 -39.51 -5.30
CA ASN A 303 10.49 -38.75 -4.19
C ASN A 303 10.49 -37.21 -4.37
N ALA A 304 9.68 -36.68 -5.28
CA ALA A 304 9.45 -35.24 -5.40
C ALA A 304 8.27 -34.79 -4.51
N SER A 305 8.18 -33.49 -4.28
CA SER A 305 7.02 -32.82 -3.70
C SER A 305 6.47 -31.79 -4.67
N ILE A 306 5.18 -31.60 -4.63
CA ILE A 306 4.48 -30.52 -5.33
C ILE A 306 4.16 -29.47 -4.27
N SER A 307 4.54 -28.21 -4.56
CA SER A 307 4.30 -27.07 -3.69
C SER A 307 3.48 -26.04 -4.44
N VAL A 308 2.52 -25.44 -3.76
CA VAL A 308 1.66 -24.39 -4.31
C VAL A 308 1.69 -23.20 -3.37
N ARG A 309 1.77 -22.00 -3.93
CA ARG A 309 1.64 -20.74 -3.20
C ARG A 309 0.75 -19.77 -3.96
N ALA A 310 0.21 -18.79 -3.27
CA ALA A 310 -0.72 -17.81 -3.79
C ALA A 310 -0.17 -16.38 -3.71
N GLN A 311 -0.63 -15.53 -4.61
CA GLN A 311 -0.38 -14.09 -4.64
C GLN A 311 -1.65 -13.40 -5.13
N ASP A 312 -1.90 -12.15 -4.73
CA ASP A 312 -2.95 -11.36 -5.35
C ASP A 312 -2.74 -11.28 -6.87
N ARG A 313 -3.83 -11.42 -7.62
CA ARG A 313 -3.76 -11.43 -9.09
C ARG A 313 -3.39 -10.07 -9.68
N TYR A 314 -3.80 -8.98 -9.04
CA TYR A 314 -3.82 -7.65 -9.63
C TYR A 314 -2.63 -6.78 -9.22
N TYR A 315 -2.11 -7.00 -8.02
CA TYR A 315 -1.03 -6.19 -7.46
C TYR A 315 0.24 -7.00 -7.23
N SER A 316 1.38 -6.31 -7.21
CA SER A 316 2.69 -6.93 -6.94
C SER A 316 2.87 -7.21 -5.44
N SER A 317 1.88 -7.83 -4.83
CA SER A 317 1.89 -8.22 -3.42
C SER A 317 2.88 -9.36 -3.14
N SER A 318 3.10 -9.66 -1.87
CA SER A 318 3.97 -10.76 -1.47
C SER A 318 3.32 -12.13 -1.75
N TRP A 319 4.13 -13.09 -2.16
CA TRP A 319 3.69 -14.49 -2.24
C TRP A 319 3.43 -15.06 -0.86
N SER A 320 2.40 -15.89 -0.74
CA SER A 320 2.17 -16.71 0.46
C SER A 320 3.34 -17.67 0.72
N GLU A 321 3.37 -18.25 1.90
CA GLU A 321 4.18 -19.43 2.14
C GLU A 321 3.73 -20.61 1.26
N TRP A 322 4.59 -21.61 1.14
CA TRP A 322 4.31 -22.79 0.32
C TRP A 322 3.44 -23.81 1.08
N ALA A 323 2.33 -24.23 0.49
CA ALA A 323 1.67 -25.49 0.86
C ALA A 323 2.24 -26.64 0.02
N SER A 324 2.54 -27.77 0.60
CA SER A 324 3.25 -28.86 -0.08
C SER A 324 2.63 -30.23 0.18
N VAL A 325 2.67 -31.08 -0.85
CA VAL A 325 2.23 -32.47 -0.79
C VAL A 325 3.24 -33.39 -1.48
N PRO A 326 3.60 -34.58 -0.88
CA PRO A 326 4.54 -35.50 -1.51
C PRO A 326 3.93 -36.19 -2.73
N CYS A 327 4.74 -36.44 -3.77
CA CYS A 327 4.36 -37.20 -4.95
C CYS A 327 4.16 -38.74 -4.71
N SER A 328 4.28 -39.22 -3.48
CA SER A 328 4.30 -40.66 -3.13
C SER A 328 2.93 -41.30 -2.96
N GLY A 329 1.98 -41.04 -3.86
CA GLY A 329 0.59 -41.57 -3.79
C GLY A 329 0.16 -42.48 -4.94
N SER A 330 0.96 -42.75 -5.97
CA SER A 330 0.48 -43.52 -7.13
C SER A 330 1.59 -44.30 -7.84
N THR A 331 2.03 -45.42 -7.26
CA THR A 331 2.79 -46.42 -8.03
C THR A 331 2.38 -47.84 -7.61
N SER A 332 1.29 -48.32 -8.18
CA SER A 332 1.10 -49.74 -8.43
C SER A 332 0.74 -49.89 -9.91
N GLY A 333 1.76 -50.17 -10.71
CA GLY A 333 1.59 -50.43 -12.15
C GLY A 333 2.96 -50.67 -12.77
N SER A 334 3.47 -51.91 -12.66
CA SER A 334 4.66 -52.37 -13.36
C SER A 334 4.38 -52.48 -14.87
N GLY A 335 5.01 -51.62 -15.67
CA GLY A 335 5.08 -51.74 -17.12
C GLY A 335 6.49 -51.42 -17.58
N LYS A 336 7.14 -52.40 -18.25
CA LYS A 336 8.49 -52.30 -18.81
C LYS A 336 8.67 -51.17 -19.82
N PRO A 337 9.86 -50.58 -19.94
CA PRO A 337 10.11 -49.49 -20.89
C PRO A 337 10.34 -49.97 -22.31
N GLY A 338 9.62 -49.44 -23.26
CA GLY A 338 9.95 -49.48 -24.68
C GLY A 338 10.78 -48.24 -25.04
N SER A 339 11.92 -48.47 -25.66
CA SER A 339 12.84 -47.49 -26.19
C SER A 339 12.25 -46.79 -27.42
N GLY A 340 12.23 -45.47 -27.44
CA GLY A 340 11.86 -44.65 -28.58
C GLY A 340 12.53 -43.30 -28.51
N GLU A 341 13.60 -43.11 -29.24
CA GLU A 341 14.25 -41.83 -29.51
C GLU A 341 13.31 -40.92 -30.33
N GLY A 342 13.19 -39.67 -29.96
CA GLY A 342 12.38 -38.69 -30.68
C GLY A 342 12.78 -37.27 -30.34
N SER A 343 13.62 -36.75 -31.18
CA SER A 343 13.95 -35.36 -31.54
C SER A 343 13.18 -34.23 -30.85
N THR A 344 13.93 -33.37 -30.13
CA THR A 344 13.51 -32.06 -29.61
C THR A 344 13.40 -31.02 -30.72
N LYS A 345 12.17 -30.66 -31.11
CA LYS A 345 11.89 -29.38 -31.77
C LYS A 345 11.21 -28.45 -30.78
N GLY A 346 11.78 -27.24 -30.64
CA GLY A 346 11.22 -26.16 -29.82
C GLY A 346 9.79 -25.88 -30.22
N ARG A 347 8.88 -25.92 -29.28
CA ARG A 347 7.50 -25.46 -29.44
C ARG A 347 7.38 -24.07 -28.88
N ASN A 348 7.06 -23.14 -29.79
CA ASN A 348 6.48 -21.85 -29.45
C ASN A 348 5.26 -22.09 -28.54
N LEU A 349 5.14 -21.29 -27.46
CA LEU A 349 3.92 -21.27 -26.68
C LEU A 349 2.73 -20.95 -27.57
N PRO A 350 1.64 -21.72 -27.51
CA PRO A 350 0.43 -21.35 -28.23
C PRO A 350 -0.13 -20.07 -27.61
N VAL A 351 -0.41 -19.10 -28.50
CA VAL A 351 -1.32 -18.00 -28.21
C VAL A 351 -2.61 -18.64 -27.73
N ALA A 352 -3.02 -18.33 -26.48
CA ALA A 352 -4.24 -18.86 -25.90
C ALA A 352 -5.43 -18.40 -26.78
N THR A 353 -6.04 -19.33 -27.49
CA THR A 353 -7.36 -19.10 -28.10
C THR A 353 -8.36 -18.89 -26.97
N PRO A 354 -9.29 -17.91 -27.10
CA PRO A 354 -10.33 -17.69 -26.10
C PRO A 354 -11.10 -18.98 -25.81
N ASP A 355 -11.32 -19.26 -24.53
CA ASP A 355 -12.18 -20.36 -24.09
C ASP A 355 -13.61 -20.09 -24.64
N PRO A 356 -14.26 -21.02 -25.37
CA PRO A 356 -15.54 -20.77 -26.07
C PRO A 356 -16.73 -20.43 -25.14
N GLY A 357 -16.51 -20.36 -23.85
CA GLY A 357 -17.49 -19.91 -22.86
C GLY A 357 -17.15 -18.59 -22.15
N MET A 358 -16.08 -17.89 -22.56
CA MET A 358 -15.67 -16.66 -21.90
C MET A 358 -16.60 -15.50 -22.25
N PHE A 359 -17.11 -14.83 -21.22
CA PHE A 359 -17.90 -13.61 -21.34
C PHE A 359 -17.12 -12.50 -22.07
N PRO A 360 -17.64 -11.90 -23.18
CA PRO A 360 -16.87 -10.96 -24.01
C PRO A 360 -16.27 -9.79 -23.23
N CYS A 361 -17.02 -9.24 -22.29
CA CYS A 361 -16.57 -8.09 -21.49
C CYS A 361 -15.42 -8.42 -20.53
N LEU A 362 -15.32 -9.68 -20.03
CA LEU A 362 -14.17 -10.13 -19.28
C LEU A 362 -12.91 -10.19 -20.17
N HIS A 363 -13.04 -10.61 -21.41
CA HIS A 363 -11.91 -10.60 -22.33
C HIS A 363 -11.42 -9.18 -22.61
N HIS A 364 -12.34 -8.24 -22.85
CA HIS A 364 -11.99 -6.83 -23.08
C HIS A 364 -11.38 -6.16 -21.83
N SER A 365 -11.89 -6.44 -20.63
CA SER A 365 -11.31 -5.91 -19.38
C SER A 365 -9.91 -6.43 -19.12
N GLN A 366 -9.63 -7.71 -19.39
CA GLN A 366 -8.29 -8.29 -19.28
C GLN A 366 -7.31 -7.69 -20.30
N ASN A 367 -7.77 -7.42 -21.51
CA ASN A 367 -6.97 -6.73 -22.53
C ASN A 367 -6.66 -5.30 -22.10
N LEU A 368 -7.65 -4.58 -21.55
CA LEU A 368 -7.47 -3.24 -21.02
C LEU A 368 -6.41 -3.21 -19.91
N LEU A 369 -6.55 -4.06 -18.90
CA LEU A 369 -5.61 -4.13 -17.77
C LEU A 369 -4.17 -4.45 -18.26
N ARG A 370 -4.03 -5.33 -19.26
CA ARG A 370 -2.74 -5.65 -19.88
C ARG A 370 -2.17 -4.46 -20.64
N ALA A 371 -2.98 -3.78 -21.44
CA ALA A 371 -2.54 -2.63 -22.23
C ALA A 371 -2.07 -1.46 -21.34
N VAL A 372 -2.81 -1.14 -20.27
CA VAL A 372 -2.43 -0.12 -19.28
C VAL A 372 -1.15 -0.49 -18.54
N SER A 373 -1.02 -1.76 -18.12
CA SER A 373 0.19 -2.25 -17.45
C SER A 373 1.43 -2.19 -18.34
N ASN A 374 1.30 -2.52 -19.62
CA ASN A 374 2.38 -2.41 -20.61
C ASN A 374 2.77 -0.94 -20.85
N MET A 375 1.78 -0.04 -20.91
CA MET A 375 2.04 1.39 -21.09
C MET A 375 2.76 1.99 -19.87
N LEU A 376 2.37 1.62 -18.64
CA LEU A 376 3.08 1.99 -17.41
C LEU A 376 4.52 1.49 -17.42
N GLN A 377 4.75 0.24 -17.80
CA GLN A 377 6.11 -0.31 -17.90
C GLN A 377 6.95 0.47 -18.91
N LYS A 378 6.37 0.81 -20.06
CA LYS A 378 7.03 1.63 -21.07
C LYS A 378 7.36 3.01 -20.53
N ALA A 379 6.43 3.66 -19.82
CA ALA A 379 6.65 4.98 -19.20
C ALA A 379 7.82 4.94 -18.20
N ARG A 380 7.87 3.92 -17.32
CA ARG A 380 8.97 3.72 -16.36
C ARG A 380 10.34 3.54 -17.02
N GLN A 381 10.39 2.90 -18.18
CA GLN A 381 11.64 2.67 -18.91
C GLN A 381 12.12 3.90 -19.69
N THR A 382 11.19 4.77 -20.09
CA THR A 382 11.47 5.86 -21.04
C THR A 382 11.65 7.20 -20.36
N LEU A 383 11.06 7.42 -19.19
CA LEU A 383 11.12 8.68 -18.45
C LEU A 383 12.31 8.67 -17.49
N GLU A 384 13.50 9.05 -17.98
CA GLU A 384 14.77 9.03 -17.25
C GLU A 384 14.80 9.96 -16.02
N PHE A 385 14.03 11.07 -16.04
CA PHE A 385 14.07 12.12 -15.01
C PHE A 385 12.93 12.01 -13.98
N TYR A 386 11.98 11.11 -14.21
CA TYR A 386 10.86 10.90 -13.31
C TYR A 386 10.52 9.40 -13.29
N PRO A 387 10.82 8.70 -12.20
CA PRO A 387 10.82 7.22 -12.19
C PRO A 387 9.45 6.58 -12.40
N CYS A 388 8.36 7.35 -12.50
CA CYS A 388 7.00 6.82 -12.74
C CYS A 388 6.68 5.59 -11.87
N THR A 389 7.11 5.63 -10.59
CA THR A 389 6.89 4.56 -9.61
C THR A 389 5.67 4.88 -8.76
N SER A 390 5.01 3.86 -8.23
CA SER A 390 3.82 4.04 -7.37
C SER A 390 4.13 4.64 -5.99
N GLU A 391 5.39 4.68 -5.59
CA GLU A 391 5.82 5.13 -4.26
C GLU A 391 5.88 6.66 -4.13
N GLU A 392 6.00 7.38 -5.25
CA GLU A 392 6.21 8.83 -5.27
C GLU A 392 5.07 9.61 -5.95
N ILE A 393 4.01 8.95 -6.39
CA ILE A 393 2.97 9.58 -7.21
C ILE A 393 1.68 9.71 -6.42
N ASP A 394 1.24 10.96 -6.27
CA ASP A 394 -0.14 11.27 -5.91
C ASP A 394 -1.08 10.69 -6.96
N HIS A 395 -1.97 9.78 -6.54
CA HIS A 395 -2.96 9.20 -7.43
C HIS A 395 -4.08 10.20 -7.67
N GLU A 396 -4.00 10.95 -8.76
CA GLU A 396 -5.08 11.83 -9.18
C GLU A 396 -6.09 11.06 -10.01
N ASP A 397 -7.16 10.60 -9.38
CA ASP A 397 -8.30 10.01 -10.09
C ASP A 397 -9.20 11.14 -10.65
N ILE A 398 -9.18 11.28 -11.98
CA ILE A 398 -9.97 12.30 -12.68
C ILE A 398 -11.49 12.04 -12.65
N THR A 399 -11.90 10.86 -12.21
CA THR A 399 -13.31 10.44 -12.11
C THR A 399 -13.85 10.55 -10.70
N LYS A 400 -12.98 10.84 -9.71
CA LYS A 400 -13.37 11.02 -8.32
C LYS A 400 -14.49 12.06 -8.19
N ASP A 401 -15.49 11.75 -7.42
CA ASP A 401 -16.69 12.57 -7.18
C ASP A 401 -17.55 12.88 -8.43
N LYS A 402 -17.23 12.28 -9.59
CA LYS A 402 -17.96 12.45 -10.86
C LYS A 402 -18.74 11.21 -11.28
N THR A 403 -18.28 10.04 -10.87
CA THR A 403 -18.92 8.75 -11.15
C THR A 403 -19.12 7.98 -9.84
N SER A 404 -19.97 6.97 -9.87
CA SER A 404 -20.26 6.13 -8.71
C SER A 404 -19.57 4.75 -8.79
N THR A 405 -18.51 4.62 -9.58
CA THR A 405 -17.89 3.31 -9.84
C THR A 405 -17.40 2.65 -8.55
N VAL A 406 -16.77 3.42 -7.66
CA VAL A 406 -16.21 2.89 -6.42
C VAL A 406 -17.30 2.33 -5.50
N GLU A 407 -18.44 3.01 -5.39
CA GLU A 407 -19.55 2.62 -4.51
C GLU A 407 -20.48 1.59 -5.16
N ALA A 408 -20.76 1.76 -6.47
CA ALA A 408 -21.73 0.92 -7.17
C ALA A 408 -21.19 -0.43 -7.63
N CYS A 409 -19.86 -0.55 -7.78
CA CYS A 409 -19.21 -1.73 -8.37
C CYS A 409 -18.77 -2.78 -7.34
N LEU A 410 -19.46 -2.87 -6.23
CA LEU A 410 -19.20 -3.85 -5.18
C LEU A 410 -20.01 -5.15 -5.41
N PRO A 411 -19.44 -6.33 -5.12
CA PRO A 411 -20.19 -7.57 -5.05
C PRO A 411 -21.37 -7.49 -4.07
N LEU A 412 -22.49 -8.10 -4.42
CA LEU A 412 -23.71 -8.08 -3.59
C LEU A 412 -23.48 -8.66 -2.18
N GLU A 413 -22.55 -9.58 -2.03
CA GLU A 413 -22.18 -10.20 -0.77
C GLU A 413 -21.57 -9.19 0.21
N LEU A 414 -20.89 -8.16 -0.30
CA LEU A 414 -20.24 -7.11 0.49
C LEU A 414 -21.21 -5.97 0.84
N THR A 415 -22.24 -5.74 0.03
CA THR A 415 -23.22 -4.66 0.26
C THR A 415 -24.16 -4.91 1.45
N LYS A 416 -24.07 -6.06 2.09
CA LYS A 416 -24.79 -6.37 3.34
C LYS A 416 -24.19 -5.67 4.57
N ASN A 417 -22.99 -5.14 4.48
CA ASN A 417 -22.38 -4.30 5.50
C ASN A 417 -22.83 -2.86 5.33
N GLU A 418 -23.45 -2.27 6.34
CA GLU A 418 -23.96 -0.89 6.31
C GLU A 418 -22.88 0.15 5.96
N SER A 419 -21.60 -0.13 6.27
CA SER A 419 -20.46 0.71 5.93
C SER A 419 -20.12 0.78 4.42
N CYS A 420 -20.65 -0.16 3.60
CA CYS A 420 -20.44 -0.18 2.16
C CYS A 420 -21.63 0.37 1.37
N LEU A 421 -22.66 0.90 2.02
CA LEU A 421 -23.88 1.39 1.37
C LEU A 421 -23.88 2.92 1.28
N ASN A 422 -23.69 3.45 0.07
CA ASN A 422 -24.15 4.80 -0.26
C ASN A 422 -25.33 4.70 -1.23
N SER A 423 -26.52 5.02 -0.73
CA SER A 423 -27.76 4.91 -1.49
C SER A 423 -28.03 6.16 -2.32
N ARG A 424 -28.03 6.05 -3.65
CA ARG A 424 -28.76 6.94 -4.54
C ARG A 424 -29.50 6.12 -5.60
N GLU A 425 -30.82 6.26 -5.61
CA GLU A 425 -31.68 5.62 -6.59
C GLU A 425 -31.70 6.43 -7.89
N THR A 426 -31.27 5.84 -8.99
CA THR A 426 -31.58 6.29 -10.34
C THR A 426 -31.77 5.11 -11.27
N SER A 427 -32.76 5.16 -12.14
CA SER A 427 -33.12 4.07 -13.05
C SER A 427 -32.45 4.25 -14.41
N PHE A 428 -31.67 3.24 -14.86
CA PHE A 428 -31.12 3.19 -16.21
C PHE A 428 -31.47 1.86 -16.89
N ILE A 429 -31.75 1.94 -18.19
CA ILE A 429 -32.01 0.78 -19.06
C ILE A 429 -30.78 0.56 -19.92
N THR A 430 -30.19 -0.65 -19.88
CA THR A 430 -29.03 -1.00 -20.70
C THR A 430 -29.36 -2.19 -21.60
N ASN A 431 -28.91 -2.14 -22.86
CA ASN A 431 -29.05 -3.22 -23.84
C ASN A 431 -27.68 -3.85 -24.20
N GLY A 432 -26.64 -3.63 -23.37
CA GLY A 432 -25.28 -4.05 -23.64
C GLY A 432 -25.05 -5.57 -23.51
N SER A 433 -24.09 -6.09 -24.27
CA SER A 433 -23.70 -7.50 -24.25
C SER A 433 -22.97 -7.94 -22.95
N CYS A 434 -22.67 -6.99 -22.08
CA CYS A 434 -22.05 -7.24 -20.76
C CYS A 434 -23.05 -7.76 -19.71
N LEU A 435 -24.33 -7.84 -20.03
CA LEU A 435 -25.38 -8.35 -19.15
C LEU A 435 -25.81 -9.74 -19.62
N ALA A 436 -25.12 -10.79 -19.19
CA ALA A 436 -25.39 -12.15 -19.62
C ALA A 436 -26.52 -12.86 -18.86
N SER A 437 -27.03 -12.29 -17.75
CA SER A 437 -28.02 -12.96 -16.90
C SER A 437 -29.26 -12.12 -16.64
N ARG A 438 -30.44 -12.80 -16.62
CA ARG A 438 -31.77 -12.20 -16.35
C ARG A 438 -31.98 -11.71 -14.91
N LYS A 439 -30.95 -11.73 -14.04
CA LYS A 439 -31.00 -11.30 -12.63
C LYS A 439 -30.00 -10.20 -12.34
N THR A 440 -29.95 -9.18 -13.16
CA THR A 440 -29.14 -7.99 -12.86
C THR A 440 -29.83 -7.14 -11.81
N SER A 441 -29.13 -6.88 -10.70
CA SER A 441 -29.57 -5.91 -9.72
C SER A 441 -29.41 -4.50 -10.28
N PHE A 442 -30.20 -3.58 -9.77
CA PHE A 442 -30.11 -2.14 -10.08
C PHE A 442 -28.69 -1.60 -9.89
N MET A 443 -28.01 -1.97 -8.81
CA MET A 443 -26.62 -1.54 -8.53
C MET A 443 -25.65 -1.97 -9.62
N MET A 444 -25.85 -3.12 -10.25
CA MET A 444 -24.98 -3.58 -11.31
C MET A 444 -25.14 -2.77 -12.61
N ALA A 445 -26.36 -2.33 -12.94
CA ALA A 445 -26.59 -1.44 -14.07
C ALA A 445 -25.94 -0.07 -13.85
N LEU A 446 -26.00 0.47 -12.64
CA LEU A 446 -25.32 1.71 -12.25
C LEU A 446 -23.81 1.55 -12.31
N CYS A 447 -23.26 0.43 -11.83
CA CYS A 447 -21.84 0.11 -11.93
C CYS A 447 -21.35 0.12 -13.39
N LEU A 448 -22.03 -0.60 -14.30
CA LEU A 448 -21.62 -0.67 -15.70
C LEU A 448 -21.73 0.68 -16.41
N SER A 449 -22.75 1.49 -16.07
CA SER A 449 -22.90 2.86 -16.57
C SER A 449 -21.75 3.75 -16.08
N SER A 450 -21.42 3.67 -14.80
CA SER A 450 -20.31 4.45 -14.21
C SER A 450 -18.96 4.04 -14.81
N ILE A 451 -18.72 2.73 -15.03
CA ILE A 451 -17.52 2.25 -15.76
C ILE A 451 -17.44 2.84 -17.16
N TYR A 452 -18.57 2.92 -17.89
CA TYR A 452 -18.59 3.53 -19.21
C TYR A 452 -18.19 5.01 -19.18
N GLU A 453 -18.73 5.78 -18.23
CA GLU A 453 -18.38 7.20 -18.07
C GLU A 453 -16.90 7.38 -17.65
N ASP A 454 -16.37 6.52 -16.78
CA ASP A 454 -14.94 6.51 -16.44
C ASP A 454 -14.07 6.31 -17.68
N LEU A 455 -14.35 5.27 -18.45
CA LEU A 455 -13.61 4.95 -19.68
C LEU A 455 -13.63 6.12 -20.66
N LYS A 456 -14.79 6.79 -20.81
CA LYS A 456 -14.96 7.95 -21.66
C LYS A 456 -14.09 9.13 -21.21
N MET A 457 -14.10 9.43 -19.90
CA MET A 457 -13.31 10.52 -19.34
C MET A 457 -11.80 10.26 -19.51
N TYR A 458 -11.33 9.07 -19.16
CA TYR A 458 -9.94 8.70 -19.35
C TYR A 458 -9.52 8.71 -20.83
N GLN A 459 -10.38 8.24 -21.74
CA GLN A 459 -10.10 8.25 -23.17
C GLN A 459 -9.90 9.67 -23.71
N VAL A 460 -10.77 10.62 -23.34
CA VAL A 460 -10.66 12.02 -23.75
C VAL A 460 -9.35 12.63 -23.24
N GLU A 461 -9.01 12.41 -21.99
CA GLU A 461 -7.78 12.94 -21.40
C GLU A 461 -6.53 12.33 -22.05
N PHE A 462 -6.52 11.02 -22.29
CA PHE A 462 -5.42 10.34 -22.97
C PHE A 462 -5.25 10.81 -24.42
N LYS A 463 -6.32 10.99 -25.18
CA LYS A 463 -6.27 11.55 -26.52
C LYS A 463 -5.69 12.97 -26.53
N THR A 464 -6.09 13.79 -25.57
CA THR A 464 -5.60 15.17 -25.41
C THR A 464 -4.09 15.19 -25.09
N MET A 465 -3.66 14.36 -24.15
CA MET A 465 -2.23 14.26 -23.81
C MET A 465 -1.40 13.68 -24.96
N ASN A 466 -1.90 12.67 -25.64
CA ASN A 466 -1.20 12.09 -26.78
C ASN A 466 -0.98 13.11 -27.91
N ALA A 467 -1.97 13.95 -28.18
CA ALA A 467 -1.83 15.05 -29.14
C ALA A 467 -0.70 16.03 -28.75
N LYS A 468 -0.58 16.37 -27.46
CA LYS A 468 0.51 17.21 -26.95
C LYS A 468 1.89 16.51 -27.05
N LEU A 469 1.96 15.23 -26.67
CA LEU A 469 3.20 14.44 -26.70
C LEU A 469 3.73 14.19 -28.12
N LEU A 470 2.87 14.10 -29.12
CA LEU A 470 3.27 13.98 -30.52
C LEU A 470 3.97 15.24 -31.05
N MET A 471 3.77 16.39 -30.40
CA MET A 471 4.45 17.66 -30.72
C MET A 471 5.85 17.75 -30.03
N ASP A 472 6.19 16.85 -29.10
CA ASP A 472 7.49 16.85 -28.43
C ASP A 472 8.61 16.53 -29.44
N PRO A 473 9.59 17.43 -29.67
CA PRO A 473 10.71 17.18 -30.56
C PRO A 473 11.51 15.91 -30.21
N LYS A 474 11.58 15.58 -28.91
CA LYS A 474 12.33 14.43 -28.41
C LYS A 474 11.58 13.10 -28.62
N ARG A 475 10.29 13.14 -28.84
CA ARG A 475 9.41 11.96 -29.06
C ARG A 475 9.71 10.76 -28.13
N GLN A 476 10.05 11.02 -26.88
CA GLN A 476 10.49 9.99 -25.93
C GLN A 476 9.37 8.99 -25.59
N ILE A 477 8.14 9.51 -25.45
CA ILE A 477 6.98 8.68 -25.11
C ILE A 477 5.74 9.17 -25.87
N PHE A 478 4.94 8.24 -26.31
CA PHE A 478 3.60 8.46 -26.85
C PHE A 478 2.70 7.31 -26.42
N LEU A 479 1.40 7.57 -26.35
CA LEU A 479 0.43 6.54 -26.01
C LEU A 479 0.34 5.49 -27.12
N ASP A 480 0.30 4.24 -26.72
CA ASP A 480 0.09 3.13 -27.64
C ASP A 480 -1.34 3.21 -28.20
N GLN A 481 -1.47 3.17 -29.52
CA GLN A 481 -2.77 3.10 -30.20
C GLN A 481 -3.59 1.89 -29.75
N ASN A 482 -2.93 0.80 -29.38
CA ASN A 482 -3.57 -0.39 -28.85
C ASN A 482 -4.33 -0.09 -27.53
N MET A 483 -3.79 0.75 -26.64
CA MET A 483 -4.48 1.10 -25.38
C MET A 483 -5.80 1.85 -25.65
N LEU A 484 -5.79 2.82 -26.56
CA LEU A 484 -7.00 3.56 -26.92
C LEU A 484 -8.03 2.67 -27.62
N ALA A 485 -7.57 1.75 -28.50
CA ALA A 485 -8.45 0.79 -29.17
C ALA A 485 -9.16 -0.14 -28.19
N VAL A 486 -8.44 -0.66 -27.19
CA VAL A 486 -9.03 -1.56 -26.18
C VAL A 486 -10.04 -0.83 -25.28
N ILE A 487 -9.83 0.46 -25.00
CA ILE A 487 -10.84 1.29 -24.31
C ILE A 487 -12.11 1.38 -25.19
N ASP A 488 -11.97 1.68 -26.49
CA ASP A 488 -13.09 1.75 -27.43
C ASP A 488 -13.84 0.41 -27.53
N GLU A 489 -13.13 -0.72 -27.60
CA GLU A 489 -13.73 -2.05 -27.64
C GLU A 489 -14.59 -2.36 -26.42
N LEU A 490 -14.08 -2.05 -25.22
CA LEU A 490 -14.84 -2.26 -23.98
C LEU A 490 -16.04 -1.30 -23.89
N MET A 491 -15.88 -0.04 -24.29
CA MET A 491 -17.00 0.93 -24.33
C MET A 491 -18.10 0.46 -25.31
N GLN A 492 -17.74 -0.07 -26.47
CA GLN A 492 -18.69 -0.63 -27.43
C GLN A 492 -19.42 -1.85 -26.86
N ALA A 493 -18.72 -2.73 -26.14
CA ALA A 493 -19.31 -3.90 -25.51
C ALA A 493 -20.30 -3.51 -24.38
N LEU A 494 -20.04 -2.41 -23.68
CA LEU A 494 -20.95 -1.86 -22.66
C LEU A 494 -22.20 -1.21 -23.28
N ASN A 495 -22.10 -0.67 -24.49
CA ASN A 495 -23.18 -0.13 -25.32
C ASN A 495 -24.14 0.84 -24.62
N PHE A 496 -23.60 1.88 -23.98
CA PHE A 496 -24.39 2.98 -23.45
C PHE A 496 -24.53 4.10 -24.48
N ASN A 497 -25.73 4.62 -24.65
CA ASN A 497 -25.97 5.81 -25.47
C ASN A 497 -25.48 7.03 -24.68
N SER A 498 -24.38 7.62 -25.11
CA SER A 498 -23.82 8.81 -24.48
C SER A 498 -23.79 9.98 -25.44
N GLU A 499 -24.25 11.15 -24.99
CA GLU A 499 -24.06 12.40 -25.71
C GLU A 499 -22.57 12.76 -25.75
N THR A 500 -22.10 13.19 -26.93
CA THR A 500 -20.72 13.63 -27.12
C THR A 500 -20.47 14.94 -26.38
N VAL A 501 -19.57 14.92 -25.39
CA VAL A 501 -19.11 16.15 -24.71
C VAL A 501 -18.16 16.89 -25.66
N PRO A 502 -18.40 18.22 -25.90
CA PRO A 502 -17.49 19.01 -26.72
C PRO A 502 -16.11 19.12 -26.10
N GLN A 503 -15.08 18.78 -26.87
CA GLN A 503 -13.69 18.90 -26.43
C GLN A 503 -13.28 20.38 -26.42
N LYS A 504 -12.95 20.90 -25.23
CA LYS A 504 -12.38 22.24 -25.11
C LYS A 504 -10.88 22.16 -25.36
N SER A 505 -10.44 22.60 -26.54
CA SER A 505 -9.01 22.73 -26.85
C SER A 505 -8.40 23.87 -26.03
N SER A 506 -7.41 23.55 -25.22
CA SER A 506 -6.58 24.53 -24.52
C SER A 506 -5.55 25.10 -25.51
N LEU A 507 -5.51 26.45 -25.59
CA LEU A 507 -4.59 27.21 -26.45
C LEU A 507 -3.23 27.47 -25.77
N GLU A 508 -2.92 26.82 -24.65
CA GLU A 508 -1.65 26.97 -23.96
C GLU A 508 -0.53 26.18 -24.65
N GLU A 509 0.66 26.77 -24.73
CA GLU A 509 1.87 26.08 -25.18
C GLU A 509 2.10 24.82 -24.34
N PRO A 510 2.38 23.67 -24.98
CA PRO A 510 2.52 22.42 -24.28
C PRO A 510 3.82 22.37 -23.47
N ASP A 511 3.73 22.39 -22.15
CA ASP A 511 4.82 22.00 -21.26
C ASP A 511 4.97 20.47 -21.31
N PHE A 512 5.94 20.01 -22.08
CA PHE A 512 6.16 18.57 -22.30
C PHE A 512 6.60 17.86 -21.00
N TYR A 513 7.30 18.51 -20.10
CA TYR A 513 7.72 17.92 -18.83
C TYR A 513 6.52 17.66 -17.94
N LYS A 514 5.68 18.67 -17.71
CA LYS A 514 4.43 18.53 -16.95
C LYS A 514 3.48 17.51 -17.60
N THR A 515 3.40 17.48 -18.94
CA THR A 515 2.57 16.51 -19.66
C THR A 515 3.03 15.07 -19.43
N LYS A 516 4.34 14.82 -19.36
CA LYS A 516 4.89 13.48 -19.07
C LYS A 516 4.63 13.06 -17.62
N ILE A 517 4.79 13.95 -16.64
CA ILE A 517 4.44 13.68 -15.24
C ILE A 517 2.95 13.38 -15.12
N LYS A 518 2.10 14.22 -15.70
CA LYS A 518 0.65 14.01 -15.70
C LYS A 518 0.25 12.69 -16.34
N LEU A 519 0.93 12.26 -17.42
CA LEU A 519 0.73 10.95 -18.01
C LEU A 519 1.00 9.81 -17.03
N CYS A 520 2.10 9.88 -16.26
CA CYS A 520 2.41 8.89 -15.24
C CYS A 520 1.32 8.81 -14.18
N ILE A 521 0.93 9.94 -13.60
CA ILE A 521 -0.11 10.05 -12.57
C ILE A 521 -1.42 9.43 -13.09
N LEU A 522 -1.81 9.82 -14.30
CA LEU A 522 -3.05 9.35 -14.91
C LEU A 522 -3.03 7.85 -15.24
N LEU A 523 -1.90 7.31 -15.72
CA LEU A 523 -1.75 5.88 -15.99
C LEU A 523 -1.82 5.04 -14.71
N HIS A 524 -1.29 5.54 -13.59
CA HIS A 524 -1.40 4.87 -12.29
C HIS A 524 -2.86 4.85 -11.80
N ALA A 525 -3.54 6.00 -11.82
CA ALA A 525 -4.95 6.09 -11.44
C ALA A 525 -5.82 5.19 -12.34
N PHE A 526 -5.60 5.24 -13.65
CA PHE A 526 -6.34 4.42 -14.59
C PHE A 526 -6.06 2.91 -14.43
N ARG A 527 -4.85 2.53 -14.03
CA ARG A 527 -4.56 1.12 -13.73
C ARG A 527 -5.36 0.61 -12.53
N ILE A 528 -5.52 1.43 -11.49
CA ILE A 528 -6.36 1.08 -10.32
C ILE A 528 -7.82 0.89 -10.79
N ARG A 529 -8.35 1.81 -11.59
CA ARG A 529 -9.69 1.71 -12.17
C ARG A 529 -9.84 0.49 -13.09
N ALA A 530 -8.85 0.17 -13.91
CA ALA A 530 -8.86 -1.01 -14.78
C ALA A 530 -8.87 -2.33 -13.97
N VAL A 531 -8.24 -2.35 -12.79
CA VAL A 531 -8.35 -3.49 -11.84
C VAL A 531 -9.77 -3.64 -11.34
N THR A 532 -10.42 -2.56 -10.91
CA THR A 532 -11.83 -2.59 -10.46
C THR A 532 -12.75 -3.08 -11.59
N ILE A 533 -12.55 -2.61 -12.81
CA ILE A 533 -13.29 -3.06 -13.99
C ILE A 533 -13.10 -4.58 -14.20
N ASP A 534 -11.87 -5.08 -14.18
CA ASP A 534 -11.61 -6.51 -14.38
C ASP A 534 -12.18 -7.39 -13.25
N ARG A 535 -12.13 -6.93 -12.00
CA ARG A 535 -12.77 -7.59 -10.85
C ARG A 535 -14.28 -7.73 -11.06
N VAL A 536 -14.95 -6.64 -11.48
CA VAL A 536 -16.39 -6.64 -11.78
C VAL A 536 -16.72 -7.59 -12.92
N MET A 537 -15.97 -7.56 -14.02
CA MET A 537 -16.21 -8.45 -15.16
C MET A 537 -15.96 -9.92 -14.80
N SER A 538 -14.97 -10.20 -13.96
CA SER A 538 -14.71 -11.54 -13.42
C SER A 538 -15.83 -12.03 -12.52
N TYR A 539 -16.38 -11.16 -11.67
CA TYR A 539 -17.52 -11.46 -10.80
C TYR A 539 -18.78 -11.76 -11.63
N LEU A 540 -19.08 -10.93 -12.62
CA LEU A 540 -20.23 -11.13 -13.53
C LEU A 540 -20.11 -12.40 -14.37
N ASN A 541 -18.91 -12.80 -14.76
CA ASN A 541 -18.69 -14.04 -15.51
C ASN A 541 -18.90 -15.29 -14.66
N ALA A 542 -18.75 -15.19 -13.34
CA ALA A 542 -18.90 -16.30 -12.40
C ALA A 542 -20.32 -16.43 -11.83
N SER A 543 -21.15 -15.37 -11.91
CA SER A 543 -22.54 -15.34 -11.47
C SER A 543 -23.47 -15.82 -12.56
#